data_e4085b2ed7fc8ff21e7801d562097554
#
_entry.id   e4085b2ed7fc8ff21e7801d562097554
#
_cell.length_a   1.000
_cell.length_b   1.000
_cell.length_c   1.000
_cell.angle_alpha   90.00
_cell.angle_beta   90.00
_cell.angle_gamma   90.00
#
_symmetry.space_group_name_H-M   'P 1'
#
loop_
_entity.id
_entity.type
_entity.pdbx_description
1 polymer ?
#
loop_
_entity_poly.entity_id
_entity_poly.type
_entity_poly.pdbx_seq_one_letter_code
_entity_poly.pdbx_strand_id
1 'polypeptide(L)'
;MDKSKIDYSLYLCTDRSLMTAPTLEQAVNDAIKGGCTVIQLREKQTTTREFYSLALSIKRITEYYQIPLIINDRLDIAAAVNAEGVHLGQKDLPADIARAVLGEEKIIGVSANNLQDAIQAEIDGADYIGVGAMFSTLTKTDTKPVTIEKLKEIRSAVKVPIVAIGGIKRSNITQLNGTGINGVAVVSAIIGSNNITTAAKELKALFNPFV
;
A
#
# COMPACT_ATOMS: atom_id res chain seq x y z
N MET A 1 -13.39 -10.88 4.50
CA MET A 1 -13.54 -9.88 3.39
C MET A 1 -13.29 -10.60 2.08
N ASP A 2 -14.08 -10.33 1.03
CA ASP A 2 -13.85 -10.93 -0.29
C ASP A 2 -12.65 -10.22 -0.98
N LYS A 3 -11.53 -10.92 -1.10
CA LYS A 3 -10.27 -10.37 -1.65
C LYS A 3 -10.39 -9.93 -3.11
N SER A 4 -11.31 -10.53 -3.88
CA SER A 4 -11.54 -10.20 -5.30
C SER A 4 -12.22 -8.85 -5.51
N LYS A 5 -12.81 -8.27 -4.46
CA LYS A 5 -13.56 -7.02 -4.49
C LYS A 5 -12.82 -5.83 -3.88
N ILE A 6 -11.53 -6.00 -3.55
CA ILE A 6 -10.76 -4.91 -2.95
C ILE A 6 -10.50 -3.81 -3.99
N ASP A 7 -10.92 -2.59 -3.66
CA ASP A 7 -10.57 -1.40 -4.42
C ASP A 7 -9.18 -0.91 -4.01
N TYR A 8 -8.19 -1.13 -4.87
CA TYR A 8 -6.81 -0.67 -4.67
C TYR A 8 -6.56 0.74 -5.22
N SER A 9 -7.55 1.42 -5.77
CA SER A 9 -7.36 2.63 -6.59
C SER A 9 -6.60 3.76 -5.90
N LEU A 10 -6.81 3.99 -4.59
CA LEU A 10 -6.01 4.93 -3.80
C LEU A 10 -5.62 4.32 -2.45
N TYR A 11 -4.36 4.04 -2.29
CA TYR A 11 -3.79 3.31 -1.17
C TYR A 11 -2.89 4.27 -0.35
N LEU A 12 -3.20 4.52 0.92
CA LEU A 12 -2.31 5.25 1.82
C LEU A 12 -1.33 4.28 2.49
N CYS A 13 -0.02 4.50 2.30
CA CYS A 13 1.00 3.92 3.16
C CYS A 13 1.44 4.98 4.18
N THR A 14 1.32 4.70 5.48
CA THR A 14 1.61 5.68 6.52
C THR A 14 3.11 5.86 6.78
N ASP A 15 3.47 7.07 7.18
CA ASP A 15 4.79 7.39 7.73
C ASP A 15 4.63 8.56 8.71
N ARG A 16 4.77 8.29 10.02
CA ARG A 16 4.55 9.31 11.06
C ARG A 16 5.58 10.44 11.02
N SER A 17 6.77 10.19 10.48
CA SER A 17 7.80 11.22 10.37
C SER A 17 7.46 12.33 9.37
N LEU A 18 6.55 12.04 8.44
CA LEU A 18 6.10 12.96 7.40
C LEU A 18 4.71 13.56 7.67
N MET A 19 4.06 13.10 8.74
CA MET A 19 2.67 13.44 9.05
C MET A 19 2.53 14.89 9.51
N THR A 20 1.52 15.59 9.00
CA THR A 20 1.14 16.96 9.41
C THR A 20 0.01 16.99 10.44
N ALA A 21 -0.83 15.96 10.47
CA ALA A 21 -1.91 15.83 11.45
C ALA A 21 -1.38 15.59 12.87
N PRO A 22 -2.10 16.01 13.93
CA PRO A 22 -1.69 15.83 15.33
C PRO A 22 -1.55 14.35 15.76
N THR A 23 -2.37 13.46 15.20
CA THR A 23 -2.34 12.01 15.47
C THR A 23 -2.46 11.21 14.19
N LEU A 24 -1.97 9.97 14.21
CA LEU A 24 -2.08 9.08 13.06
C LEU A 24 -3.54 8.67 12.79
N GLU A 25 -4.32 8.52 13.84
CA GLU A 25 -5.76 8.25 13.76
C GLU A 25 -6.49 9.34 12.98
N GLN A 26 -6.18 10.60 13.26
CA GLN A 26 -6.75 11.72 12.51
C GLN A 26 -6.29 11.71 11.05
N ALA A 27 -4.99 11.51 10.80
CA ALA A 27 -4.46 11.44 9.44
C ALA A 27 -5.13 10.34 8.60
N VAL A 28 -5.29 9.15 9.18
CA VAL A 28 -5.95 8.02 8.52
C VAL A 28 -7.43 8.30 8.26
N ASN A 29 -8.15 8.81 9.27
CA ASN A 29 -9.56 9.18 9.11
C ASN A 29 -9.76 10.23 8.01
N ASP A 30 -8.92 11.26 7.95
CA ASP A 30 -8.97 12.30 6.94
C ASP A 30 -8.62 11.79 5.53
N ALA A 31 -7.66 10.86 5.43
CA ALA A 31 -7.31 10.21 4.17
C ALA A 31 -8.47 9.34 3.64
N ILE A 32 -9.13 8.59 4.51
CA ILE A 32 -10.30 7.77 4.14
C ILE A 32 -11.45 8.66 3.66
N LYS A 33 -11.75 9.74 4.37
CA LYS A 33 -12.75 10.74 3.95
C LYS A 33 -12.39 11.39 2.61
N GLY A 34 -11.11 11.44 2.29
CA GLY A 34 -10.58 11.89 1.01
C GLY A 34 -10.65 10.86 -0.12
N GLY A 35 -11.04 9.62 0.18
CA GLY A 35 -11.22 8.56 -0.82
C GLY A 35 -10.12 7.52 -0.86
N CYS A 36 -9.25 7.43 0.15
CA CYS A 36 -8.35 6.28 0.30
C CYS A 36 -9.16 5.00 0.55
N THR A 37 -8.83 3.96 -0.19
CA THR A 37 -9.55 2.68 -0.23
C THR A 37 -8.82 1.54 0.47
N VAL A 38 -7.52 1.71 0.74
CA VAL A 38 -6.67 0.79 1.50
C VAL A 38 -5.75 1.61 2.41
N ILE A 39 -5.56 1.17 3.64
CA ILE A 39 -4.58 1.74 4.58
C ILE A 39 -3.50 0.71 4.87
N GLN A 40 -2.23 1.08 4.65
CA GLN A 40 -1.08 0.32 5.13
C GLN A 40 -0.44 1.04 6.31
N LEU A 41 -0.45 0.40 7.46
CA LEU A 41 0.24 0.89 8.64
C LEU A 41 1.70 0.47 8.60
N ARG A 42 2.59 1.45 8.46
CA ARG A 42 4.04 1.26 8.41
C ARG A 42 4.73 1.96 9.56
N GLU A 43 5.39 1.18 10.40
CA GLU A 43 6.15 1.64 11.57
C GLU A 43 7.54 1.01 11.55
N LYS A 44 8.59 1.82 11.45
CA LYS A 44 9.98 1.34 11.36
C LYS A 44 10.78 1.53 12.66
N GLN A 45 10.39 2.48 13.50
CA GLN A 45 11.13 2.86 14.71
C GLN A 45 10.18 2.91 15.91
N THR A 46 9.61 1.75 16.26
CA THR A 46 8.70 1.62 17.39
C THR A 46 8.85 0.26 18.06
N THR A 47 8.49 0.15 19.32
CA THR A 47 8.45 -1.14 20.01
C THR A 47 7.26 -1.97 19.51
N THR A 48 7.34 -3.29 19.66
CA THR A 48 6.23 -4.20 19.30
C THR A 48 4.95 -3.84 20.04
N ARG A 49 5.05 -3.45 21.32
CA ARG A 49 3.87 -3.05 22.13
C ARG A 49 3.21 -1.78 21.60
N GLU A 50 3.99 -0.78 21.25
CA GLU A 50 3.48 0.47 20.68
C GLU A 50 2.87 0.23 19.30
N PHE A 51 3.53 -0.56 18.44
CA PHE A 51 2.99 -0.91 17.13
C PHE A 51 1.64 -1.63 17.26
N TYR A 52 1.55 -2.63 18.16
CA TYR A 52 0.30 -3.32 18.46
C TYR A 52 -0.81 -2.36 18.88
N SER A 53 -0.54 -1.48 19.84
CA SER A 53 -1.52 -0.51 20.33
C SER A 53 -2.00 0.43 19.23
N LEU A 54 -1.08 0.93 18.42
CA LEU A 54 -1.39 1.79 17.28
C LEU A 54 -2.19 1.04 16.21
N ALA A 55 -1.79 -0.19 15.89
CA ALA A 55 -2.50 -1.02 14.92
C ALA A 55 -3.94 -1.29 15.36
N LEU A 56 -4.20 -1.52 16.65
CA LEU A 56 -5.56 -1.66 17.19
C LEU A 56 -6.40 -0.38 17.01
N SER A 57 -5.81 0.81 17.23
CA SER A 57 -6.55 2.06 17.07
C SER A 57 -6.88 2.33 15.60
N ILE A 58 -5.93 2.08 14.70
CA ILE A 58 -6.16 2.23 13.24
C ILE A 58 -7.16 1.17 12.73
N LYS A 59 -7.08 -0.07 13.23
CA LYS A 59 -8.01 -1.14 12.88
C LYS A 59 -9.47 -0.76 13.15
N ARG A 60 -9.77 -0.14 14.30
CA ARG A 60 -11.13 0.35 14.64
C ARG A 60 -11.64 1.37 13.62
N ILE A 61 -10.76 2.24 13.13
CA ILE A 61 -11.11 3.24 12.11
C ILE A 61 -11.40 2.56 10.78
N THR A 62 -10.51 1.68 10.32
CA THR A 62 -10.68 1.00 9.03
C THR A 62 -11.89 0.06 9.03
N GLU A 63 -12.20 -0.59 10.15
CA GLU A 63 -13.44 -1.37 10.32
C GLU A 63 -14.70 -0.52 10.21
N TYR A 64 -14.72 0.64 10.86
CA TYR A 64 -15.86 1.58 10.78
C TYR A 64 -16.15 1.99 9.32
N TYR A 65 -15.11 2.19 8.52
CA TYR A 65 -15.24 2.55 7.11
C TYR A 65 -15.29 1.35 6.15
N GLN A 66 -15.18 0.13 6.67
CA GLN A 66 -15.18 -1.12 5.91
C GLN A 66 -14.09 -1.21 4.83
N ILE A 67 -12.92 -0.65 5.10
CA ILE A 67 -11.75 -0.71 4.22
C ILE A 67 -10.64 -1.57 4.84
N PRO A 68 -9.79 -2.24 4.04
CA PRO A 68 -8.76 -3.11 4.57
C PRO A 68 -7.62 -2.34 5.26
N LEU A 69 -7.20 -2.85 6.41
CA LEU A 69 -5.94 -2.53 7.05
C LEU A 69 -4.88 -3.56 6.67
N ILE A 70 -3.79 -3.09 6.11
CA ILE A 70 -2.60 -3.88 5.79
C ILE A 70 -1.47 -3.50 6.76
N ILE A 71 -0.80 -4.47 7.36
CA ILE A 71 0.37 -4.22 8.22
C ILE A 71 1.63 -4.39 7.38
N ASN A 72 2.55 -3.43 7.46
CA ASN A 72 3.81 -3.51 6.74
C ASN A 72 4.81 -4.40 7.51
N ASP A 73 5.41 -5.40 6.85
CA ASP A 73 6.45 -6.35 7.27
C ASP A 73 6.09 -7.28 8.46
N ARG A 74 5.28 -6.87 9.40
CA ARG A 74 5.07 -7.53 10.71
C ARG A 74 3.86 -8.47 10.70
N LEU A 75 4.10 -9.76 10.36
CA LEU A 75 3.07 -10.80 10.41
C LEU A 75 2.46 -11.00 11.80
N ASP A 76 3.30 -10.92 12.82
CA ASP A 76 2.88 -11.07 14.21
C ASP A 76 1.87 -9.99 14.64
N ILE A 77 2.10 -8.73 14.23
CA ILE A 77 1.17 -7.63 14.46
C ILE A 77 -0.11 -7.83 13.63
N ALA A 78 0.02 -8.21 12.36
CA ALA A 78 -1.14 -8.47 11.50
C ALA A 78 -2.07 -9.54 12.09
N ALA A 79 -1.50 -10.64 12.56
CA ALA A 79 -2.24 -11.71 13.25
C ALA A 79 -2.86 -11.22 14.57
N ALA A 80 -2.06 -10.53 15.42
CA ALA A 80 -2.47 -10.11 16.74
C ALA A 80 -3.65 -9.12 16.75
N VAL A 81 -3.73 -8.22 15.74
CA VAL A 81 -4.84 -7.26 15.60
C VAL A 81 -5.92 -7.73 14.64
N ASN A 82 -5.78 -8.94 14.11
CA ASN A 82 -6.66 -9.49 13.08
C ASN A 82 -6.82 -8.54 11.86
N ALA A 83 -5.71 -7.91 11.42
CA ALA A 83 -5.71 -7.07 10.22
C ALA A 83 -6.16 -7.86 8.98
N GLU A 84 -6.63 -7.16 7.94
CA GLU A 84 -7.04 -7.79 6.69
C GLU A 84 -5.86 -8.40 5.96
N GLY A 85 -4.63 -7.90 6.17
CA GLY A 85 -3.46 -8.50 5.53
C GLY A 85 -2.13 -7.91 5.97
N VAL A 86 -1.11 -8.31 5.24
CA VAL A 86 0.28 -7.90 5.39
C VAL A 86 0.87 -7.50 4.05
N HIS A 87 1.83 -6.57 4.06
CA HIS A 87 2.65 -6.25 2.89
C HIS A 87 4.11 -6.51 3.19
N LEU A 88 4.75 -7.31 2.35
CA LEU A 88 6.11 -7.82 2.53
C LEU A 88 7.06 -7.25 1.47
N GLY A 89 8.25 -6.94 1.89
CA GLY A 89 9.37 -6.60 1.00
C GLY A 89 10.21 -7.84 0.67
N GLN A 90 11.15 -7.68 -0.27
CA GLN A 90 12.04 -8.77 -0.74
C GLN A 90 13.02 -9.32 0.33
N LYS A 91 13.12 -8.67 1.49
CA LYS A 91 13.96 -9.09 2.63
C LYS A 91 13.14 -9.61 3.80
N ASP A 92 11.82 -9.61 3.68
CA ASP A 92 10.89 -10.12 4.68
C ASP A 92 10.61 -11.62 4.43
N LEU A 93 9.66 -12.21 5.16
CA LEU A 93 9.26 -13.59 4.93
C LEU A 93 8.65 -13.77 3.52
N PRO A 94 8.93 -14.88 2.83
CA PRO A 94 8.28 -15.21 1.56
C PRO A 94 6.75 -15.27 1.68
N ALA A 95 6.04 -14.97 0.58
CA ALA A 95 4.58 -14.89 0.59
C ALA A 95 3.89 -16.23 0.91
N ASP A 96 4.43 -17.35 0.44
CA ASP A 96 3.95 -18.71 0.73
C ASP A 96 4.02 -19.02 2.23
N ILE A 97 5.11 -18.64 2.90
CA ILE A 97 5.27 -18.78 4.35
C ILE A 97 4.30 -17.87 5.11
N ALA A 98 4.15 -16.62 4.64
CA ALA A 98 3.17 -15.70 5.23
C ALA A 98 1.73 -16.25 5.07
N ARG A 99 1.41 -16.87 3.94
CA ARG A 99 0.14 -17.55 3.68
C ARG A 99 -0.09 -18.71 4.66
N ALA A 100 0.91 -19.55 4.88
CA ALA A 100 0.83 -20.67 5.82
C ALA A 100 0.57 -20.20 7.27
N VAL A 101 1.12 -19.04 7.66
CA VAL A 101 0.93 -18.46 9.01
C VAL A 101 -0.41 -17.75 9.17
N LEU A 102 -0.82 -16.96 8.17
CA LEU A 102 -2.00 -16.08 8.28
C LEU A 102 -3.29 -16.73 7.78
N GLY A 103 -3.20 -17.79 6.96
CA GLY A 103 -4.34 -18.47 6.35
C GLY A 103 -4.82 -17.82 5.04
N GLU A 104 -5.75 -18.49 4.37
CA GLU A 104 -6.22 -18.16 3.01
C GLU A 104 -7.02 -16.84 2.93
N GLU A 105 -7.68 -16.46 4.03
CA GLU A 105 -8.56 -15.29 4.07
C GLU A 105 -7.80 -13.96 4.15
N LYS A 106 -6.51 -13.98 4.50
CA LYS A 106 -5.71 -12.77 4.64
C LYS A 106 -5.10 -12.32 3.32
N ILE A 107 -5.01 -11.00 3.15
CA ILE A 107 -4.40 -10.37 1.99
C ILE A 107 -2.88 -10.37 2.18
N ILE A 108 -2.15 -10.86 1.18
CA ILE A 108 -0.70 -10.79 1.14
C ILE A 108 -0.27 -9.94 -0.04
N GLY A 109 0.32 -8.78 0.25
CA GLY A 109 0.96 -7.94 -0.75
C GLY A 109 2.47 -8.14 -0.76
N VAL A 110 3.09 -8.06 -1.92
CA VAL A 110 4.55 -8.18 -2.07
C VAL A 110 5.11 -7.02 -2.89
N SER A 111 6.20 -6.44 -2.42
CA SER A 111 6.94 -5.42 -3.19
C SER A 111 7.74 -6.07 -4.33
N ALA A 112 7.69 -5.51 -5.54
CA ALA A 112 8.54 -5.89 -6.66
C ALA A 112 9.12 -4.66 -7.36
N ASN A 113 10.37 -4.74 -7.81
CA ASN A 113 11.01 -3.66 -8.56
C ASN A 113 11.52 -4.10 -9.94
N ASN A 114 11.31 -5.35 -10.30
CA ASN A 114 11.65 -5.95 -11.58
C ASN A 114 10.67 -7.08 -11.93
N LEU A 115 10.75 -7.58 -13.17
CA LEU A 115 9.88 -8.60 -13.70
C LEU A 115 9.97 -9.94 -12.93
N GLN A 116 11.19 -10.33 -12.57
CA GLN A 116 11.45 -11.59 -11.87
C GLN A 116 10.77 -11.61 -10.51
N ASP A 117 10.95 -10.55 -9.70
CA ASP A 117 10.32 -10.42 -8.38
C ASP A 117 8.79 -10.43 -8.49
N ALA A 118 8.24 -9.81 -9.54
CA ALA A 118 6.78 -9.74 -9.74
C ALA A 118 6.20 -11.13 -10.08
N ILE A 119 6.85 -11.87 -10.99
CA ILE A 119 6.46 -13.24 -11.35
C ILE A 119 6.57 -14.16 -10.12
N GLN A 120 7.68 -14.07 -9.38
CA GLN A 120 7.89 -14.90 -8.20
C GLN A 120 6.84 -14.61 -7.12
N ALA A 121 6.53 -13.34 -6.88
CA ALA A 121 5.49 -12.96 -5.92
C ALA A 121 4.12 -13.56 -6.27
N GLU A 122 3.74 -13.59 -7.56
CA GLU A 122 2.51 -14.25 -8.01
C GLU A 122 2.55 -15.77 -7.81
N ILE A 123 3.67 -16.41 -8.13
CA ILE A 123 3.88 -17.86 -7.91
C ILE A 123 3.77 -18.22 -6.42
N ASP A 124 4.34 -17.39 -5.54
CA ASP A 124 4.32 -17.56 -4.09
C ASP A 124 2.96 -17.21 -3.45
N GLY A 125 1.95 -16.85 -4.26
CA GLY A 125 0.58 -16.64 -3.81
C GLY A 125 0.28 -15.25 -3.24
N ALA A 126 0.98 -14.20 -3.71
CA ALA A 126 0.62 -12.82 -3.42
C ALA A 126 -0.77 -12.49 -3.98
N ASP A 127 -1.59 -11.78 -3.21
CA ASP A 127 -2.92 -11.29 -3.64
C ASP A 127 -2.81 -9.97 -4.44
N TYR A 128 -1.73 -9.20 -4.25
CA TYR A 128 -1.38 -8.04 -5.06
C TYR A 128 0.13 -7.74 -4.99
N ILE A 129 0.62 -6.97 -5.94
CA ILE A 129 2.03 -6.60 -6.03
C ILE A 129 2.16 -5.08 -5.95
N GLY A 130 3.05 -4.60 -5.07
CA GLY A 130 3.47 -3.20 -5.00
C GLY A 130 4.68 -2.95 -5.91
N VAL A 131 4.51 -2.21 -7.01
CA VAL A 131 5.59 -1.96 -7.97
C VAL A 131 6.17 -0.56 -7.83
N GLY A 132 7.45 -0.45 -7.59
CA GLY A 132 8.14 0.85 -7.44
C GLY A 132 9.65 0.76 -7.10
N ALA A 133 10.33 1.90 -6.97
CA ALA A 133 9.76 3.26 -6.95
C ALA A 133 9.53 3.77 -8.39
N MET A 134 8.32 4.29 -8.67
CA MET A 134 7.99 4.84 -10.00
C MET A 134 8.66 6.18 -10.27
N PHE A 135 8.81 7.00 -9.24
CA PHE A 135 9.44 8.31 -9.33
C PHE A 135 10.43 8.49 -8.17
N SER A 136 11.34 9.46 -8.30
CA SER A 136 12.30 9.79 -7.23
C SER A 136 11.59 10.09 -5.91
N THR A 137 12.07 9.48 -4.82
CA THR A 137 11.48 9.58 -3.49
C THR A 137 12.54 9.60 -2.40
N LEU A 138 12.27 10.33 -1.32
CA LEU A 138 13.10 10.35 -0.11
C LEU A 138 12.61 9.34 0.95
N THR A 139 11.44 8.74 0.75
CA THR A 139 10.82 7.85 1.76
C THR A 139 11.49 6.48 1.84
N LYS A 140 12.03 5.96 0.71
CA LYS A 140 12.79 4.71 0.63
C LYS A 140 13.91 4.89 -0.38
N THR A 141 15.13 5.02 0.11
CA THR A 141 16.30 5.39 -0.70
C THR A 141 16.96 4.20 -1.42
N ASP A 142 16.66 2.97 -1.03
CA ASP A 142 17.35 1.75 -1.50
C ASP A 142 16.72 1.14 -2.76
N THR A 143 15.78 1.83 -3.42
CA THR A 143 15.07 1.27 -4.59
C THR A 143 15.59 1.84 -5.90
N LYS A 144 15.85 0.95 -6.87
CA LYS A 144 16.09 1.36 -8.26
C LYS A 144 14.76 1.85 -8.86
N PRO A 145 14.77 2.97 -9.62
CA PRO A 145 13.56 3.45 -10.29
C PRO A 145 13.00 2.41 -11.28
N VAL A 146 11.68 2.27 -11.30
CA VAL A 146 10.95 1.46 -12.28
C VAL A 146 10.35 2.39 -13.31
N THR A 147 10.67 2.21 -14.61
CA THR A 147 10.10 3.03 -15.68
C THR A 147 8.67 2.61 -16.01
N ILE A 148 7.93 3.46 -16.71
CA ILE A 148 6.56 3.16 -17.18
C ILE A 148 6.56 1.93 -18.11
N GLU A 149 7.56 1.80 -18.97
CA GLU A 149 7.72 0.65 -19.88
C GLU A 149 7.91 -0.64 -19.08
N LYS A 150 8.74 -0.59 -18.02
CA LYS A 150 8.95 -1.73 -17.13
C LYS A 150 7.69 -2.08 -16.33
N LEU A 151 6.92 -1.09 -15.90
CA LEU A 151 5.62 -1.30 -15.25
C LEU A 151 4.65 -2.03 -16.19
N LYS A 152 4.56 -1.62 -17.45
CA LYS A 152 3.73 -2.28 -18.48
C LYS A 152 4.20 -3.70 -18.80
N GLU A 153 5.51 -3.94 -18.82
CA GLU A 153 6.09 -5.27 -18.98
C GLU A 153 5.66 -6.18 -17.82
N ILE A 154 5.81 -5.71 -16.57
CA ILE A 154 5.35 -6.43 -15.38
C ILE A 154 3.84 -6.70 -15.47
N ARG A 155 3.02 -5.68 -15.82
CA ARG A 155 1.57 -5.86 -15.96
C ARG A 155 1.19 -6.96 -16.94
N SER A 156 1.92 -7.06 -18.04
CA SER A 156 1.65 -8.07 -19.07
C SER A 156 2.01 -9.49 -18.63
N ALA A 157 2.90 -9.63 -17.66
CA ALA A 157 3.43 -10.92 -17.21
C ALA A 157 2.68 -11.53 -16.02
N VAL A 158 1.99 -10.70 -15.20
CA VAL A 158 1.27 -11.18 -14.01
C VAL A 158 -0.23 -10.90 -14.12
N LYS A 159 -1.05 -11.64 -13.39
CA LYS A 159 -2.52 -11.49 -13.37
C LYS A 159 -3.02 -10.76 -12.12
N VAL A 160 -2.29 -10.88 -11.02
CA VAL A 160 -2.66 -10.25 -9.74
C VAL A 160 -2.71 -8.73 -9.86
N PRO A 161 -3.51 -8.05 -9.04
CA PRO A 161 -3.55 -6.60 -8.98
C PRO A 161 -2.17 -5.97 -8.77
N ILE A 162 -1.90 -4.86 -9.49
CA ILE A 162 -0.69 -4.07 -9.33
C ILE A 162 -1.04 -2.72 -8.72
N VAL A 163 -0.30 -2.34 -7.69
CA VAL A 163 -0.34 -1.02 -7.04
C VAL A 163 1.00 -0.34 -7.26
N ALA A 164 1.04 0.74 -8.03
CA ALA A 164 2.27 1.50 -8.24
C ALA A 164 2.60 2.35 -7.00
N ILE A 165 3.88 2.43 -6.62
CA ILE A 165 4.33 3.17 -5.45
C ILE A 165 5.66 3.90 -5.71
N GLY A 166 5.90 4.94 -4.92
CA GLY A 166 7.18 5.67 -4.86
C GLY A 166 7.15 6.98 -5.64
N GLY A 167 7.27 8.09 -4.91
CA GLY A 167 7.33 9.45 -5.45
C GLY A 167 6.08 9.94 -6.18
N ILE A 168 4.95 9.25 -6.02
CA ILE A 168 3.68 9.61 -6.66
C ILE A 168 3.11 10.85 -6.00
N LYS A 169 2.73 11.83 -6.81
CA LYS A 169 2.15 13.11 -6.40
C LYS A 169 1.26 13.67 -7.51
N ARG A 170 0.52 14.74 -7.22
CA ARG A 170 -0.42 15.39 -8.16
C ARG A 170 0.18 15.68 -9.55
N SER A 171 1.45 16.10 -9.60
CA SER A 171 2.10 16.48 -10.86
C SER A 171 2.55 15.32 -11.76
N ASN A 172 2.49 14.07 -11.28
CA ASN A 172 2.99 12.92 -12.05
C ASN A 172 2.04 11.69 -12.07
N ILE A 173 1.03 11.65 -11.20
CA ILE A 173 0.11 10.50 -11.08
C ILE A 173 -0.58 10.14 -12.41
N THR A 174 -0.91 11.14 -13.23
CA THR A 174 -1.56 10.92 -14.55
C THR A 174 -0.72 10.17 -15.56
N GLN A 175 0.62 10.12 -15.36
CA GLN A 175 1.51 9.30 -16.20
C GLN A 175 1.28 7.80 -16.00
N LEU A 176 0.59 7.40 -14.92
CA LEU A 176 0.24 6.01 -14.62
C LEU A 176 -1.10 5.59 -15.22
N ASN A 177 -1.89 6.51 -15.73
CA ASN A 177 -3.15 6.21 -16.41
C ASN A 177 -2.88 5.41 -17.70
N GLY A 178 -3.76 4.48 -18.03
CA GLY A 178 -3.62 3.62 -19.22
C GLY A 178 -2.47 2.59 -19.15
N THR A 179 -1.83 2.40 -17.99
CA THR A 179 -0.78 1.37 -17.80
C THR A 179 -1.35 0.00 -17.43
N GLY A 180 -2.68 -0.11 -17.19
CA GLY A 180 -3.36 -1.34 -16.81
C GLY A 180 -3.19 -1.75 -15.34
N ILE A 181 -2.63 -0.88 -14.48
CA ILE A 181 -2.50 -1.14 -13.04
C ILE A 181 -3.83 -0.90 -12.31
N ASN A 182 -3.97 -1.46 -11.11
CA ASN A 182 -5.20 -1.43 -10.34
C ASN A 182 -5.25 -0.28 -9.33
N GLY A 183 -4.09 0.34 -9.01
CA GLY A 183 -4.07 1.41 -8.02
C GLY A 183 -2.72 2.07 -7.86
N VAL A 184 -2.71 3.08 -7.00
CA VAL A 184 -1.52 3.83 -6.61
C VAL A 184 -1.41 3.90 -5.10
N ALA A 185 -0.23 3.60 -4.54
CA ALA A 185 0.09 3.80 -3.14
C ALA A 185 0.88 5.10 -2.96
N VAL A 186 0.42 5.91 -2.03
CA VAL A 186 0.96 7.24 -1.79
C VAL A 186 1.33 7.38 -0.32
N VAL A 187 2.45 8.05 -0.04
CA VAL A 187 2.90 8.38 1.31
C VAL A 187 2.83 9.89 1.51
N SER A 188 3.90 10.59 1.23
CA SER A 188 4.10 12.00 1.56
C SER A 188 3.07 12.95 0.94
N ALA A 189 2.64 12.69 -0.30
CA ALA A 189 1.68 13.56 -0.99
C ALA A 189 0.27 13.53 -0.36
N ILE A 190 -0.04 12.57 0.49
CA ILE A 190 -1.26 12.52 1.30
C ILE A 190 -0.94 12.89 2.74
N ILE A 191 -0.15 12.09 3.46
CA ILE A 191 0.03 12.24 4.91
C ILE A 191 0.83 13.49 5.29
N GLY A 192 1.68 13.98 4.39
CA GLY A 192 2.46 15.22 4.54
C GLY A 192 1.73 16.49 4.05
N SER A 193 0.48 16.39 3.62
CA SER A 193 -0.31 17.55 3.19
C SER A 193 -0.92 18.28 4.37
N ASN A 194 -0.95 19.61 4.32
CA ASN A 194 -1.69 20.44 5.29
C ASN A 194 -3.21 20.19 5.27
N ASN A 195 -3.74 19.62 4.18
CA ASN A 195 -5.12 19.18 4.06
C ASN A 195 -5.16 17.79 3.44
N ILE A 196 -5.09 16.78 4.31
CA ILE A 196 -5.02 15.36 3.94
C ILE A 196 -6.24 14.92 3.11
N THR A 197 -7.45 15.36 3.51
CA THR A 197 -8.69 15.02 2.81
C THR A 197 -8.70 15.57 1.39
N THR A 198 -8.31 16.83 1.19
CA THR A 198 -8.25 17.44 -0.14
C THR A 198 -7.18 16.77 -1.00
N ALA A 199 -5.99 16.52 -0.46
CA ALA A 199 -4.91 15.85 -1.18
C ALA A 199 -5.32 14.45 -1.67
N ALA A 200 -5.98 13.66 -0.83
CA ALA A 200 -6.49 12.34 -1.21
C ALA A 200 -7.58 12.44 -2.30
N LYS A 201 -8.55 13.37 -2.16
CA LYS A 201 -9.59 13.61 -3.19
C LYS A 201 -9.00 13.97 -4.56
N GLU A 202 -8.02 14.85 -4.58
CA GLU A 202 -7.37 15.28 -5.83
C GLU A 202 -6.62 14.11 -6.49
N LEU A 203 -5.87 13.33 -5.72
CA LEU A 203 -5.16 12.17 -6.25
C LEU A 203 -6.12 11.10 -6.76
N LYS A 204 -7.22 10.83 -6.02
CA LYS A 204 -8.26 9.88 -6.46
C LYS A 204 -8.91 10.33 -7.78
N ALA A 205 -9.18 11.62 -7.94
CA ALA A 205 -9.78 12.16 -9.16
C ALA A 205 -8.83 12.14 -10.37
N LEU A 206 -7.52 12.24 -10.15
CA LEU A 206 -6.51 12.23 -11.23
C LEU A 206 -6.11 10.84 -11.69
N PHE A 207 -6.27 9.82 -10.84
CA PHE A 207 -5.95 8.45 -11.19
C PHE A 207 -7.15 7.76 -11.83
N ASN A 208 -7.01 7.38 -13.09
CA ASN A 208 -8.01 6.59 -13.83
C ASN A 208 -7.33 5.38 -14.49
N PRO A 209 -7.47 4.17 -13.94
CA PRO A 209 -6.82 2.98 -14.48
C PRO A 209 -7.38 2.53 -15.84
N PHE A 210 -8.53 3.05 -16.27
CA PHE A 210 -9.27 2.60 -17.46
C PHE A 210 -9.16 3.54 -18.68
N VAL A 211 -8.33 4.57 -18.61
CA VAL A 211 -8.13 5.56 -19.69
C VAL A 211 -6.76 5.41 -20.32
#